data_5f6fa5cf523f3e8c3b60329a7eed2a98
#
_entry.id   5f6fa5cf523f3e8c3b60329a7eed2a98
#
_cell.length_a   1.000
_cell.length_b   1.000
_cell.length_c   1.000
_cell.angle_alpha   90.00
_cell.angle_beta   90.00
_cell.angle_gamma   90.00
#
_symmetry.space_group_name_H-M   'P 1'
#
loop_
_entity.id
_entity.type
_entity.pdbx_description
1 polymer ?
#
loop_
_entity_poly.entity_id
_entity_poly.type
_entity_poly.pdbx_seq_one_letter_code
_entity_poly.pdbx_strand_id
1 'polypeptide(L)'
;MAFKAIDVYLWQKQIFNYHIAKGYLTFNQLANFDIFSDEYQRDINQEHEDKILEYIKKDYYRYLPDIVIVIRDNDLRFDRTRILLDKKDLRISRLKSYNLMRLQIKTKEGYKRCKIVDGNHRLSAIKKLLENSENASGENYIGVTFILTDDNSIKDELALFYYLNSKSKPLLPKDYLSKTIEEFKKADELKNIDWWLYVFRESNDKLLDILKDYREGLEKDIIAKACSYLAKNIPNEDEQGKDVLNNFFAFLRDFVEKGNLKGILERFDELEQLAELICIIFFLYNESKNYKNSEPENEIKYFCEWLLEDAKLEKFQDFENLFKVYVNTYIPKSFKIFIAMEFKGKDHILNAIETAIQEVNDEKFANNPPLHIDHLRIDKLNKGTTFKIIDEILRQIEHRGLMIADISRKNANVYFEVGYMMALCRAKGIDNQIILLVDKSNKEVGFDLSGYQQVRYKDEDDLKKKLKNQLKEYYKTKYIEKS
;
A
#
# COMPACT_ATOMS: atom_id res chain seq x y z
N MET A 1 16.73 -49.62 22.32
CA MET A 1 17.43 -48.56 21.59
C MET A 1 17.90 -47.50 22.59
N ALA A 2 19.18 -47.18 22.60
CA ALA A 2 19.76 -46.23 23.52
C ALA A 2 19.32 -44.79 23.17
N PHE A 3 19.03 -43.99 24.19
CA PHE A 3 18.86 -42.54 24.01
C PHE A 3 20.18 -41.97 23.44
N LYS A 4 20.11 -41.25 22.33
CA LYS A 4 21.14 -40.27 22.04
C LYS A 4 20.93 -39.12 23.04
N ALA A 5 21.64 -39.19 24.16
CA ALA A 5 21.62 -38.10 25.11
C ALA A 5 22.36 -36.92 24.49
N ILE A 6 21.65 -35.86 24.24
CA ILE A 6 22.25 -34.55 24.03
C ILE A 6 22.36 -33.98 25.44
N ASP A 7 23.51 -34.13 26.07
CA ASP A 7 23.79 -33.53 27.37
C ASP A 7 23.98 -32.03 27.16
N VAL A 8 22.89 -31.29 27.22
CA VAL A 8 22.91 -29.83 27.17
C VAL A 8 22.78 -29.33 28.60
N TYR A 9 23.77 -28.64 29.08
CA TYR A 9 23.68 -27.97 30.37
C TYR A 9 22.79 -26.72 30.16
N LEU A 10 21.53 -26.81 30.56
CA LEU A 10 20.55 -25.79 30.36
C LEU A 10 20.31 -25.04 31.66
N TRP A 11 20.46 -23.74 31.61
CA TRP A 11 20.07 -22.85 32.71
C TRP A 11 18.61 -22.47 32.56
N GLN A 12 17.75 -22.96 33.44
CA GLN A 12 16.31 -22.68 33.39
C GLN A 12 15.96 -21.40 34.13
N LYS A 13 15.20 -20.55 33.49
CA LYS A 13 14.57 -19.42 34.12
C LYS A 13 13.16 -19.22 33.53
N GLN A 14 12.22 -18.82 34.35
CA GLN A 14 10.96 -18.31 33.85
C GLN A 14 11.17 -16.86 33.43
N ILE A 15 10.88 -16.55 32.18
CA ILE A 15 10.92 -15.20 31.63
C ILE A 15 9.52 -14.92 31.12
N PHE A 16 8.84 -13.97 31.77
CA PHE A 16 7.41 -13.74 31.55
C PHE A 16 6.60 -15.05 31.71
N ASN A 17 5.85 -15.43 30.70
CA ASN A 17 5.02 -16.63 30.70
C ASN A 17 5.76 -17.89 30.18
N TYR A 18 7.02 -17.75 29.75
CA TYR A 18 7.76 -18.85 29.14
C TYR A 18 8.82 -19.42 30.07
N HIS A 19 8.94 -20.73 30.03
CA HIS A 19 10.05 -21.42 30.65
C HIS A 19 11.17 -21.56 29.61
N ILE A 20 12.26 -20.87 29.86
CA ILE A 20 13.40 -20.76 28.96
C ILE A 20 14.60 -21.49 29.57
N ALA A 21 15.26 -22.28 28.74
CA ALA A 21 16.50 -22.93 29.09
C ALA A 21 17.57 -22.58 28.05
N LYS A 22 18.75 -22.13 28.50
CA LYS A 22 19.87 -21.77 27.63
C LYS A 22 20.99 -22.73 27.79
N GLY A 23 21.68 -23.03 26.68
CA GLY A 23 22.84 -23.92 26.67
C GLY A 23 23.62 -23.84 25.37
N TYR A 24 24.50 -24.80 25.17
CA TYR A 24 25.33 -24.88 23.97
C TYR A 24 25.21 -26.28 23.37
N LEU A 25 25.13 -26.35 22.03
CA LEU A 25 25.23 -27.59 21.26
C LEU A 25 26.46 -27.54 20.38
N THR A 26 27.10 -28.70 20.18
CA THR A 26 28.08 -28.82 19.11
C THR A 26 27.40 -28.77 17.76
N PHE A 27 28.11 -28.40 16.71
CA PHE A 27 27.59 -28.42 15.35
C PHE A 27 27.07 -29.82 14.97
N ASN A 28 27.78 -30.88 15.37
CA ASN A 28 27.32 -32.25 15.16
C ASN A 28 26.00 -32.56 15.89
N GLN A 29 25.85 -32.09 17.13
CA GLN A 29 24.59 -32.28 17.86
C GLN A 29 23.46 -31.54 17.20
N LEU A 30 23.71 -30.30 16.79
CA LEU A 30 22.70 -29.44 16.14
C LEU A 30 22.30 -29.98 14.76
N ALA A 31 23.24 -30.47 13.95
CA ALA A 31 22.98 -31.04 12.64
C ALA A 31 22.05 -32.25 12.68
N ASN A 32 21.98 -32.95 13.81
CA ASN A 32 21.07 -34.06 14.02
C ASN A 32 19.63 -33.63 14.37
N PHE A 33 19.39 -32.33 14.60
CA PHE A 33 18.01 -31.83 14.69
C PHE A 33 17.37 -31.86 13.31
N ASP A 34 16.28 -32.62 13.17
CA ASP A 34 15.44 -32.54 11.99
C ASP A 34 14.71 -31.19 12.01
N ILE A 35 14.92 -30.45 10.95
CA ILE A 35 14.13 -29.24 10.70
C ILE A 35 12.80 -29.73 10.14
N PHE A 36 11.76 -29.63 10.92
CA PHE A 36 10.43 -29.63 10.36
C PHE A 36 10.15 -28.19 9.93
N SER A 37 10.14 -27.94 8.63
CA SER A 37 9.62 -26.71 8.07
C SER A 37 8.11 -26.72 8.32
N ASP A 38 7.67 -25.99 9.32
CA ASP A 38 6.25 -25.67 9.43
C ASP A 38 5.93 -24.57 8.41
N GLU A 39 4.68 -24.54 7.94
CA GLU A 39 4.17 -23.66 6.88
C GLU A 39 4.41 -22.15 7.11
N TYR A 40 4.68 -21.75 8.35
CA TYR A 40 4.97 -20.35 8.70
C TYR A 40 6.46 -19.98 8.62
N GLN A 41 7.36 -20.95 8.43
CA GLN A 41 8.79 -20.67 8.31
C GLN A 41 9.12 -20.26 6.89
N ARG A 42 10.04 -19.29 6.77
CA ARG A 42 10.54 -18.85 5.45
C ARG A 42 11.33 -19.98 4.81
N ASP A 43 11.19 -20.09 3.50
CA ASP A 43 12.11 -20.86 2.68
C ASP A 43 13.55 -20.39 2.92
N ILE A 44 14.48 -21.36 2.86
CA ILE A 44 15.90 -21.05 3.04
C ILE A 44 16.36 -20.21 1.84
N ASN A 45 16.72 -18.96 2.11
CA ASN A 45 17.34 -18.11 1.10
C ASN A 45 18.79 -18.53 0.90
N GLN A 46 19.10 -19.06 -0.26
CA GLN A 46 20.41 -19.60 -0.62
C GLN A 46 21.52 -18.57 -0.48
N GLU A 47 21.32 -17.35 -0.94
CA GLU A 47 22.32 -16.27 -0.85
C GLU A 47 22.63 -15.90 0.60
N HIS A 48 21.62 -15.88 1.45
CA HIS A 48 21.81 -15.60 2.87
C HIS A 48 22.51 -16.75 3.59
N GLU A 49 22.16 -17.98 3.26
CA GLU A 49 22.81 -19.19 3.77
C GLU A 49 24.30 -19.24 3.40
N ASP A 50 24.62 -18.93 2.13
CA ASP A 50 26.00 -18.92 1.64
C ASP A 50 26.84 -17.83 2.35
N LYS A 51 26.27 -16.65 2.59
CA LYS A 51 26.92 -15.60 3.40
C LYS A 51 27.20 -16.05 4.84
N ILE A 52 26.27 -16.78 5.45
CA ILE A 52 26.48 -17.36 6.79
C ILE A 52 27.58 -18.42 6.74
N LEU A 53 27.57 -19.29 5.72
CA LEU A 53 28.58 -20.33 5.53
C LEU A 53 29.98 -19.73 5.35
N GLU A 54 30.13 -18.69 4.55
CA GLU A 54 31.40 -17.96 4.41
C GLU A 54 31.85 -17.33 5.74
N TYR A 55 30.89 -16.75 6.49
CA TYR A 55 31.16 -16.15 7.79
C TYR A 55 31.67 -17.24 8.81
N ILE A 56 31.08 -18.42 8.81
CA ILE A 56 31.47 -19.52 9.67
C ILE A 56 32.88 -20.06 9.31
N LYS A 57 33.28 -19.99 8.05
CA LYS A 57 34.60 -20.43 7.57
C LYS A 57 35.76 -19.51 7.93
N LYS A 58 35.51 -18.28 8.38
CA LYS A 58 36.55 -17.33 8.81
C LYS A 58 37.25 -17.80 10.07
N ASP A 59 38.57 -17.59 10.19
CA ASP A 59 39.38 -18.19 11.27
C ASP A 59 39.30 -17.46 12.62
N TYR A 60 38.73 -16.24 12.70
CA TYR A 60 38.72 -15.45 13.93
C TYR A 60 37.52 -14.48 13.99
N TYR A 61 37.18 -14.04 15.22
CA TYR A 61 36.09 -13.10 15.53
C TYR A 61 34.70 -13.55 15.05
N ARG A 62 34.36 -14.83 15.30
CA ARG A 62 33.05 -15.41 14.94
C ARG A 62 32.11 -15.38 16.12
N TYR A 63 30.98 -14.85 15.94
CA TYR A 63 29.86 -14.96 16.86
C TYR A 63 28.58 -15.23 16.07
N LEU A 64 27.92 -16.33 16.40
CA LEU A 64 26.61 -16.65 15.89
C LEU A 64 25.59 -16.43 17.01
N PRO A 65 24.51 -15.69 16.76
CA PRO A 65 23.40 -15.60 17.70
C PRO A 65 22.82 -16.97 18.04
N ASP A 66 22.20 -17.10 19.22
CA ASP A 66 21.56 -18.33 19.65
C ASP A 66 20.53 -18.81 18.61
N ILE A 67 20.42 -20.11 18.45
CA ILE A 67 19.31 -20.75 17.75
C ILE A 67 18.18 -20.94 18.75
N VAL A 68 16.95 -20.52 18.38
CA VAL A 68 15.79 -20.66 19.26
C VAL A 68 14.97 -21.88 18.84
N ILE A 69 14.79 -22.79 19.80
CA ILE A 69 14.10 -24.05 19.63
C ILE A 69 12.92 -24.12 20.61
N VAL A 70 11.73 -24.30 20.11
CA VAL A 70 10.53 -24.56 20.93
C VAL A 70 10.39 -26.07 21.14
N ILE A 71 10.09 -26.46 22.36
CA ILE A 71 9.72 -27.84 22.69
C ILE A 71 8.24 -27.85 23.07
N ARG A 72 7.42 -28.56 22.29
CA ARG A 72 5.97 -28.70 22.49
C ARG A 72 5.68 -29.92 23.34
N ASP A 73 4.92 -29.74 24.41
CA ASP A 73 4.37 -30.85 25.18
C ASP A 73 3.13 -30.47 25.99
N ASN A 74 2.07 -31.29 25.91
CA ASN A 74 0.80 -31.08 26.61
C ASN A 74 0.88 -31.28 28.12
N ASP A 75 1.90 -31.99 28.60
CA ASP A 75 2.06 -32.33 29.99
C ASP A 75 3.16 -31.54 30.71
N LEU A 76 3.54 -30.40 30.18
CA LEU A 76 4.47 -29.47 30.84
C LEU A 76 3.88 -28.94 32.15
N ARG A 77 3.64 -29.87 33.10
CA ARG A 77 3.41 -29.55 34.48
C ARG A 77 4.78 -29.41 35.13
N PHE A 78 5.15 -28.17 35.46
CA PHE A 78 6.29 -27.89 36.29
C PHE A 78 6.06 -28.47 37.67
N ASP A 79 6.30 -29.77 37.79
CA ASP A 79 6.41 -30.37 39.09
C ASP A 79 7.80 -30.07 39.68
N ARG A 80 7.87 -29.85 40.98
CA ARG A 80 9.12 -29.62 41.74
C ARG A 80 10.00 -30.87 41.78
N THR A 81 9.64 -31.92 41.04
CA THR A 81 10.36 -33.20 40.93
C THR A 81 11.60 -33.08 40.05
N ARG A 82 12.47 -34.05 40.11
CA ARG A 82 13.73 -34.12 39.34
C ARG A 82 13.53 -34.32 37.83
N ILE A 83 12.37 -34.75 37.43
CA ILE A 83 11.99 -35.00 36.03
C ILE A 83 10.93 -34.00 35.68
N LEU A 84 11.23 -33.11 34.71
CA LEU A 84 10.33 -32.08 34.23
C LEU A 84 9.43 -32.59 33.12
N LEU A 85 9.97 -33.54 32.34
CA LEU A 85 9.24 -34.20 31.26
C LEU A 85 9.81 -35.62 31.13
N ASP A 86 8.94 -36.62 31.09
CA ASP A 86 9.34 -38.02 30.83
C ASP A 86 8.34 -38.66 29.88
N LYS A 87 8.68 -38.62 28.62
CA LYS A 87 7.96 -39.30 27.54
C LYS A 87 8.81 -40.44 26.99
N LYS A 88 8.18 -41.33 26.25
CA LYS A 88 8.87 -42.45 25.63
C LYS A 88 10.01 -42.04 24.70
N ASP A 89 9.91 -40.87 24.14
CA ASP A 89 10.77 -40.31 23.09
C ASP A 89 11.55 -39.05 23.50
N LEU A 90 11.14 -38.38 24.58
CA LEU A 90 11.76 -37.15 25.04
C LEU A 90 11.75 -37.08 26.57
N ARG A 91 12.89 -36.78 27.14
CA ARG A 91 13.02 -36.65 28.61
C ARG A 91 13.80 -35.38 28.95
N ILE A 92 13.26 -34.59 29.88
CA ILE A 92 13.95 -33.46 30.48
C ILE A 92 14.04 -33.71 31.97
N SER A 93 15.27 -33.71 32.50
CA SER A 93 15.53 -33.95 33.90
C SER A 93 16.42 -32.87 34.52
N ARG A 94 16.13 -32.51 35.79
CA ARG A 94 16.94 -31.57 36.56
C ARG A 94 18.10 -32.29 37.22
N LEU A 95 19.32 -31.77 37.08
CA LEU A 95 20.49 -32.29 37.77
C LEU A 95 20.59 -31.73 39.18
N LYS A 96 20.94 -32.60 40.17
CA LYS A 96 20.78 -32.34 41.62
C LYS A 96 21.55 -31.16 42.18
N SER A 97 22.67 -30.79 41.61
CA SER A 97 23.63 -29.86 42.26
C SER A 97 23.66 -28.45 41.69
N TYR A 98 23.01 -28.22 40.56
CA TYR A 98 23.00 -26.90 39.88
C TYR A 98 21.65 -26.79 39.16
N ASN A 99 21.07 -25.63 38.97
CA ASN A 99 19.87 -25.44 38.18
C ASN A 99 20.06 -25.84 36.70
N LEU A 100 20.71 -26.95 36.47
CA LEU A 100 21.03 -27.52 35.18
C LEU A 100 20.01 -28.57 34.79
N MET A 101 19.67 -28.62 33.53
CA MET A 101 18.76 -29.60 32.95
C MET A 101 19.48 -30.45 31.91
N ARG A 102 19.06 -31.69 31.82
CA ARG A 102 19.52 -32.64 30.80
C ARG A 102 18.37 -32.96 29.87
N LEU A 103 18.57 -32.68 28.58
CA LEU A 103 17.64 -33.02 27.52
C LEU A 103 18.06 -34.33 26.86
N GLN A 104 17.19 -35.32 26.85
CA GLN A 104 17.42 -36.61 26.20
C GLN A 104 16.36 -36.84 25.13
N ILE A 105 16.80 -37.04 23.89
CA ILE A 105 15.94 -37.31 22.73
C ILE A 105 16.22 -38.73 22.25
N LYS A 106 15.18 -39.57 22.21
CA LYS A 106 15.30 -40.99 21.96
C LYS A 106 15.13 -41.44 20.52
N THR A 107 14.27 -40.77 19.78
CA THR A 107 13.86 -41.19 18.44
C THR A 107 13.62 -39.95 17.55
N LYS A 108 13.44 -40.18 16.23
CA LYS A 108 13.00 -39.11 15.32
C LYS A 108 11.68 -38.47 15.78
N GLU A 109 10.79 -39.21 16.44
CA GLU A 109 9.56 -38.67 16.99
C GLU A 109 9.79 -37.61 18.08
N GLY A 110 10.86 -37.74 18.88
CA GLY A 110 11.23 -36.74 19.86
C GLY A 110 11.68 -35.42 19.21
N TYR A 111 12.30 -35.47 18.03
CA TYR A 111 12.66 -34.25 17.29
C TYR A 111 11.44 -33.54 16.70
N LYS A 112 10.35 -34.24 16.37
CA LYS A 112 9.11 -33.63 15.91
C LYS A 112 8.51 -32.66 16.93
N ARG A 113 8.81 -32.86 18.21
CA ARG A 113 8.40 -31.95 19.30
C ARG A 113 9.28 -30.71 19.39
N CYS A 114 10.47 -30.73 18.76
CA CYS A 114 11.43 -29.66 18.78
C CYS A 114 11.35 -28.89 17.47
N LYS A 115 10.91 -27.63 17.53
CA LYS A 115 10.76 -26.76 16.37
C LYS A 115 11.73 -25.60 16.46
N ILE A 116 12.42 -25.30 15.37
CA ILE A 116 13.29 -24.13 15.30
C ILE A 116 12.45 -22.92 14.93
N VAL A 117 12.39 -21.95 15.80
CA VAL A 117 11.64 -20.72 15.61
C VAL A 117 12.53 -19.60 15.02
N ASP A 118 13.81 -19.59 15.43
CA ASP A 118 14.81 -18.69 14.82
C ASP A 118 16.13 -19.42 14.61
N GLY A 119 16.82 -19.09 13.53
CA GLY A 119 18.12 -19.65 13.18
C GLY A 119 18.11 -20.75 12.12
N ASN A 120 17.04 -20.89 11.34
CA ASN A 120 16.92 -21.89 10.28
C ASN A 120 18.07 -21.80 9.25
N HIS A 121 18.39 -20.60 8.78
CA HIS A 121 19.52 -20.38 7.86
C HIS A 121 20.87 -20.74 8.50
N ARG A 122 21.05 -20.47 9.81
CA ARG A 122 22.25 -20.83 10.56
C ARG A 122 22.41 -22.35 10.66
N LEU A 123 21.32 -23.05 10.97
CA LEU A 123 21.32 -24.51 11.01
C LEU A 123 21.62 -25.11 9.64
N SER A 124 21.01 -24.59 8.58
CA SER A 124 21.26 -25.07 7.22
C SER A 124 22.72 -24.85 6.80
N ALA A 125 23.27 -23.67 7.07
CA ALA A 125 24.68 -23.37 6.80
C ALA A 125 25.64 -24.30 7.58
N ILE A 126 25.31 -24.61 8.84
CA ILE A 126 26.09 -25.57 9.66
C ILE A 126 26.04 -27.00 9.08
N LYS A 127 24.86 -27.47 8.63
CA LYS A 127 24.70 -28.75 7.96
C LYS A 127 25.55 -28.84 6.70
N LYS A 128 25.47 -27.82 5.83
CA LYS A 128 26.31 -27.72 4.62
C LYS A 128 27.81 -27.69 4.93
N LEU A 129 28.19 -27.00 6.00
CA LEU A 129 29.59 -26.98 6.42
C LEU A 129 30.11 -28.38 6.76
N LEU A 130 29.32 -29.15 7.51
CA LEU A 130 29.67 -30.51 7.92
C LEU A 130 29.67 -31.52 6.76
N GLU A 131 28.79 -31.32 5.78
CA GLU A 131 28.72 -32.16 4.57
C GLU A 131 29.88 -31.91 3.60
N ASN A 132 30.34 -30.66 3.49
CA ASN A 132 31.29 -30.23 2.46
C ASN A 132 32.75 -30.16 2.93
N SER A 133 33.06 -30.40 4.21
CA SER A 133 34.41 -30.27 4.72
C SER A 133 34.81 -31.51 5.52
N GLU A 134 35.77 -32.27 5.01
CA GLU A 134 36.42 -33.39 5.76
C GLU A 134 37.12 -32.92 7.06
N ASN A 135 37.42 -31.61 7.16
CA ASN A 135 38.07 -30.97 8.31
C ASN A 135 37.19 -30.00 9.09
N ALA A 136 35.87 -29.98 8.85
CA ALA A 136 35.00 -29.12 9.65
C ALA A 136 34.94 -29.68 11.08
N SER A 137 35.46 -28.93 12.06
CA SER A 137 35.37 -29.32 13.47
C SER A 137 33.88 -29.29 13.89
N GLY A 138 33.28 -30.49 13.86
CA GLY A 138 31.92 -30.70 14.39
C GLY A 138 31.85 -30.46 15.91
N GLU A 139 32.96 -30.16 16.55
CA GLU A 139 33.08 -29.80 17.96
C GLU A 139 32.89 -28.32 18.25
N ASN A 140 32.78 -27.47 17.21
CA ASN A 140 32.41 -26.08 17.41
C ASN A 140 31.03 -25.96 18.07
N TYR A 141 30.89 -25.00 18.98
CA TYR A 141 29.67 -24.78 19.75
C TYR A 141 28.86 -23.59 19.23
N ILE A 142 27.54 -23.72 19.33
CA ILE A 142 26.62 -22.62 19.14
C ILE A 142 25.66 -22.52 20.32
N GLY A 143 25.33 -21.32 20.72
CA GLY A 143 24.31 -21.07 21.74
C GLY A 143 22.91 -21.51 21.27
N VAL A 144 22.17 -22.11 22.18
CA VAL A 144 20.78 -22.53 21.95
C VAL A 144 19.90 -22.04 23.08
N THR A 145 18.71 -21.56 22.69
CA THR A 145 17.66 -21.20 23.63
C THR A 145 16.48 -22.12 23.40
N PHE A 146 16.17 -22.95 24.39
CA PHE A 146 14.98 -23.80 24.37
C PHE A 146 13.83 -23.09 25.09
N ILE A 147 12.67 -23.07 24.47
CA ILE A 147 11.44 -22.51 25.04
C ILE A 147 10.42 -23.64 25.12
N LEU A 148 9.90 -23.86 26.33
CA LEU A 148 8.91 -24.89 26.57
C LEU A 148 7.52 -24.29 26.36
N THR A 149 6.73 -24.88 25.47
CA THR A 149 5.35 -24.47 25.17
C THR A 149 4.39 -25.64 25.33
N ASP A 150 3.14 -25.31 25.54
CA ASP A 150 2.06 -26.30 25.54
C ASP A 150 1.81 -26.82 24.11
N ASP A 151 1.58 -28.13 23.96
CA ASP A 151 1.36 -28.79 22.68
C ASP A 151 0.09 -28.31 21.95
N ASN A 152 -0.86 -27.77 22.70
CA ASN A 152 -2.10 -27.19 22.14
C ASN A 152 -1.93 -25.76 21.65
N SER A 153 -0.76 -25.16 21.81
CA SER A 153 -0.56 -23.73 21.61
C SER A 153 0.49 -23.44 20.53
N ILE A 154 0.16 -23.79 19.30
CA ILE A 154 0.86 -23.24 18.13
C ILE A 154 0.82 -21.69 18.15
N LYS A 155 -0.17 -21.10 18.85
CA LYS A 155 -0.30 -19.67 19.07
C LYS A 155 0.93 -19.07 19.77
N ASP A 156 1.42 -19.72 20.83
CA ASP A 156 2.62 -19.25 21.54
C ASP A 156 3.85 -19.27 20.64
N GLU A 157 3.97 -20.30 19.80
CA GLU A 157 5.06 -20.41 18.85
C GLU A 157 4.99 -19.36 17.76
N LEU A 158 3.80 -19.09 17.22
CA LEU A 158 3.58 -18.02 16.26
C LEU A 158 3.87 -16.63 16.86
N ALA A 159 3.46 -16.41 18.11
CA ALA A 159 3.78 -15.19 18.83
C ALA A 159 5.29 -15.01 19.03
N LEU A 160 6.00 -16.07 19.43
CA LEU A 160 7.45 -16.06 19.57
C LEU A 160 8.15 -15.82 18.23
N PHE A 161 7.68 -16.45 17.16
CA PHE A 161 8.20 -16.22 15.82
C PHE A 161 8.05 -14.76 15.41
N TYR A 162 6.87 -14.16 15.66
CA TYR A 162 6.63 -12.75 15.42
C TYR A 162 7.60 -11.86 16.21
N TYR A 163 7.70 -12.03 17.53
CA TYR A 163 8.57 -11.21 18.37
C TYR A 163 10.05 -11.31 18.01
N LEU A 164 10.53 -12.49 17.63
CA LEU A 164 11.92 -12.70 17.24
C LEU A 164 12.24 -12.08 15.87
N ASN A 165 11.25 -12.02 14.98
CA ASN A 165 11.44 -11.53 13.61
C ASN A 165 10.99 -10.06 13.42
N SER A 166 10.16 -9.51 14.29
CA SER A 166 9.57 -8.16 14.12
C SER A 166 10.60 -7.02 14.13
N LYS A 167 11.75 -7.22 14.77
CA LYS A 167 12.82 -6.20 14.85
C LYS A 167 13.74 -6.15 13.63
N SER A 168 13.69 -7.14 12.73
CA SER A 168 14.69 -7.28 11.66
C SER A 168 14.21 -6.91 10.25
N LYS A 169 12.99 -6.57 10.04
CA LYS A 169 12.23 -6.00 8.89
C LYS A 169 10.81 -6.57 8.89
N PRO A 170 9.77 -5.75 8.70
CA PRO A 170 8.38 -6.17 8.83
C PRO A 170 7.84 -6.85 7.55
N LEU A 171 8.53 -7.86 7.06
CA LEU A 171 7.99 -8.76 6.04
C LEU A 171 7.73 -10.09 6.73
N LEU A 172 6.57 -10.19 7.35
CA LEU A 172 6.06 -11.47 7.79
C LEU A 172 5.92 -12.36 6.55
N PRO A 173 6.41 -13.60 6.57
CA PRO A 173 6.21 -14.52 5.46
C PRO A 173 4.71 -14.69 5.18
N LYS A 174 4.35 -14.83 3.91
CA LYS A 174 2.97 -15.07 3.46
C LYS A 174 2.33 -16.23 4.25
N ASP A 175 3.05 -17.32 4.38
CA ASP A 175 2.62 -18.52 5.10
C ASP A 175 2.40 -18.28 6.59
N TYR A 176 3.20 -17.41 7.22
CA TYR A 176 2.99 -17.03 8.61
C TYR A 176 1.67 -16.30 8.82
N LEU A 177 1.32 -15.33 7.94
CA LEU A 177 0.08 -14.59 8.05
C LEU A 177 -1.13 -15.48 7.84
N SER A 178 -1.10 -16.36 6.85
CA SER A 178 -2.16 -17.36 6.60
C SER A 178 -2.35 -18.28 7.82
N LYS A 179 -1.26 -18.80 8.37
CA LYS A 179 -1.30 -19.66 9.56
C LYS A 179 -1.81 -18.92 10.80
N THR A 180 -1.40 -17.66 10.98
CA THR A 180 -1.89 -16.80 12.06
C THR A 180 -3.41 -16.61 11.95
N ILE A 181 -3.92 -16.34 10.76
CA ILE A 181 -5.35 -16.19 10.51
C ILE A 181 -6.12 -17.49 10.84
N GLU A 182 -5.57 -18.65 10.55
CA GLU A 182 -6.18 -19.95 10.81
C GLU A 182 -6.24 -20.30 12.30
N GLU A 183 -5.14 -20.09 13.02
CA GLU A 183 -5.01 -20.50 14.42
C GLU A 183 -5.68 -19.54 15.41
N PHE A 184 -5.61 -18.23 15.13
CA PHE A 184 -6.29 -17.24 15.96
C PHE A 184 -7.71 -16.97 15.44
N LYS A 185 -8.67 -17.68 15.99
CA LYS A 185 -10.09 -17.60 15.57
C LYS A 185 -10.72 -16.23 15.83
N LYS A 186 -10.24 -15.51 16.84
CA LYS A 186 -10.75 -14.19 17.21
C LYS A 186 -9.62 -13.16 17.12
N ALA A 187 -9.88 -12.04 16.47
CA ALA A 187 -8.89 -10.98 16.34
C ALA A 187 -8.45 -10.39 17.70
N ASP A 188 -9.34 -10.35 18.70
CA ASP A 188 -9.01 -9.88 20.05
C ASP A 188 -7.90 -10.70 20.73
N GLU A 189 -7.73 -11.98 20.37
CA GLU A 189 -6.62 -12.77 20.88
C GLU A 189 -5.26 -12.26 20.37
N LEU A 190 -5.22 -11.74 19.15
CA LEU A 190 -4.02 -11.15 18.55
C LEU A 190 -3.65 -9.80 19.14
N LYS A 191 -4.63 -9.05 19.65
CA LYS A 191 -4.41 -7.75 20.28
C LYS A 191 -3.41 -7.81 21.44
N ASN A 192 -3.44 -8.89 22.22
CA ASN A 192 -2.52 -9.13 23.32
C ASN A 192 -1.08 -9.42 22.85
N ILE A 193 -0.90 -9.77 21.59
CA ILE A 193 0.42 -10.02 20.98
C ILE A 193 0.95 -8.74 20.36
N ASP A 194 0.18 -8.15 19.42
CA ASP A 194 0.53 -6.92 18.74
C ASP A 194 -0.70 -6.31 18.08
N TRP A 195 -0.87 -4.99 18.24
CA TRP A 195 -1.96 -4.23 17.62
C TRP A 195 -1.99 -4.38 16.10
N TRP A 196 -0.84 -4.43 15.47
CA TRP A 196 -0.73 -4.62 14.03
C TRP A 196 -1.36 -5.94 13.56
N LEU A 197 -1.14 -7.04 14.29
CA LEU A 197 -1.75 -8.35 13.97
C LEU A 197 -3.26 -8.31 14.14
N TYR A 198 -3.76 -7.62 15.16
CA TYR A 198 -5.19 -7.40 15.37
C TYR A 198 -5.81 -6.68 14.17
N VAL A 199 -5.26 -5.51 13.78
CA VAL A 199 -5.77 -4.72 12.66
C VAL A 199 -5.67 -5.50 11.36
N PHE A 200 -4.58 -6.23 11.14
CA PHE A 200 -4.41 -7.07 9.96
C PHE A 200 -5.52 -8.12 9.87
N ARG A 201 -5.78 -8.84 10.95
CA ARG A 201 -6.80 -9.89 11.01
C ARG A 201 -8.21 -9.35 10.78
N GLU A 202 -8.57 -8.28 11.49
CA GLU A 202 -9.88 -7.61 11.34
C GLU A 202 -10.09 -7.09 9.91
N SER A 203 -9.04 -6.49 9.33
CA SER A 203 -9.09 -5.99 7.96
C SER A 203 -9.28 -7.11 6.95
N ASN A 204 -8.59 -8.23 7.13
CA ASN A 204 -8.71 -9.39 6.24
C ASN A 204 -10.15 -9.91 6.19
N ASP A 205 -10.77 -10.13 7.34
CA ASP A 205 -12.11 -10.68 7.41
C ASP A 205 -13.16 -9.72 6.82
N LYS A 206 -13.04 -8.43 7.14
CA LYS A 206 -13.97 -7.41 6.64
C LYS A 206 -13.81 -7.17 5.14
N LEU A 207 -12.59 -7.15 4.61
CA LEU A 207 -12.35 -7.02 3.17
C LEU A 207 -12.89 -8.22 2.41
N LEU A 208 -12.66 -9.43 2.88
CA LEU A 208 -13.22 -10.63 2.26
C LEU A 208 -14.76 -10.60 2.26
N ASP A 209 -15.40 -10.17 3.35
CA ASP A 209 -16.85 -10.05 3.41
C ASP A 209 -17.41 -9.00 2.45
N ILE A 210 -16.78 -7.84 2.36
CA ILE A 210 -17.22 -6.75 1.48
C ILE A 210 -17.00 -7.08 0.00
N LEU A 211 -15.91 -7.76 -0.33
CA LEU A 211 -15.49 -7.97 -1.72
C LEU A 211 -15.92 -9.32 -2.31
N LYS A 212 -16.49 -10.22 -1.52
CA LYS A 212 -16.90 -11.58 -1.96
C LYS A 212 -17.81 -11.61 -3.19
N ASP A 213 -18.68 -10.61 -3.32
CA ASP A 213 -19.68 -10.53 -4.41
C ASP A 213 -19.10 -9.88 -5.68
N TYR A 214 -17.87 -9.36 -5.63
CA TYR A 214 -17.25 -8.61 -6.74
C TYR A 214 -16.32 -9.46 -7.59
N ARG A 215 -15.69 -10.50 -7.03
CA ARG A 215 -14.82 -11.40 -7.79
C ARG A 215 -14.76 -12.78 -7.16
N GLU A 216 -15.06 -13.81 -7.96
CA GLU A 216 -14.74 -15.20 -7.62
C GLU A 216 -13.20 -15.34 -7.57
N GLY A 217 -12.70 -16.05 -6.56
CA GLY A 217 -11.26 -16.33 -6.44
C GLY A 217 -10.43 -15.27 -5.70
N LEU A 218 -11.06 -14.38 -4.91
CA LEU A 218 -10.35 -13.52 -3.96
C LEU A 218 -9.65 -14.38 -2.89
N GLU A 219 -8.40 -14.67 -3.13
CA GLU A 219 -7.55 -15.36 -2.16
C GLU A 219 -7.08 -14.38 -1.07
N LYS A 220 -6.89 -14.90 0.15
CA LYS A 220 -6.40 -14.15 1.32
C LYS A 220 -5.10 -13.38 1.03
N ASP A 221 -4.30 -13.89 0.13
CA ASP A 221 -3.00 -13.33 -0.24
C ASP A 221 -3.08 -12.03 -1.02
N ILE A 222 -4.12 -11.89 -1.85
CA ILE A 222 -4.29 -10.70 -2.70
C ILE A 222 -4.57 -9.47 -1.85
N ILE A 223 -5.35 -9.61 -0.80
CA ILE A 223 -5.69 -8.50 0.10
C ILE A 223 -4.67 -8.28 1.22
N ALA A 224 -3.69 -9.18 1.38
CA ALA A 224 -2.67 -9.07 2.44
C ALA A 224 -1.88 -7.76 2.37
N LYS A 225 -1.62 -7.24 1.16
CA LYS A 225 -0.97 -5.93 0.95
C LYS A 225 -1.83 -4.79 1.51
N ALA A 226 -3.13 -4.80 1.21
CA ALA A 226 -4.07 -3.81 1.72
C ALA A 226 -4.20 -3.89 3.26
N CYS A 227 -4.34 -5.11 3.81
CA CYS A 227 -4.38 -5.32 5.26
C CYS A 227 -3.11 -4.81 5.96
N SER A 228 -1.94 -5.03 5.35
CA SER A 228 -0.66 -4.53 5.86
C SER A 228 -0.58 -3.00 5.84
N TYR A 229 -1.11 -2.37 4.79
CA TYR A 229 -1.16 -0.92 4.71
C TYR A 229 -2.08 -0.31 5.76
N LEU A 230 -3.30 -0.86 5.90
CA LEU A 230 -4.25 -0.48 6.94
C LEU A 230 -3.64 -0.60 8.33
N ALA A 231 -3.02 -1.75 8.63
CA ALA A 231 -2.42 -2.02 9.93
C ALA A 231 -1.28 -1.05 10.30
N LYS A 232 -0.55 -0.53 9.32
CA LYS A 232 0.51 0.48 9.54
C LYS A 232 -0.01 1.89 9.76
N ASN A 233 -1.18 2.21 9.19
CA ASN A 233 -1.71 3.57 9.14
C ASN A 233 -2.90 3.80 10.10
N ILE A 234 -3.36 2.76 10.80
CA ILE A 234 -4.36 2.90 11.87
C ILE A 234 -3.67 3.19 13.19
N PRO A 235 -4.11 4.20 13.95
CA PRO A 235 -3.51 4.56 15.24
C PRO A 235 -3.43 3.35 16.18
N ASN A 236 -2.31 3.24 16.91
CA ASN A 236 -2.07 2.19 17.89
C ASN A 236 -2.69 2.52 19.25
N GLU A 237 -3.90 3.07 19.25
CA GLU A 237 -4.68 3.38 20.45
C GLU A 237 -5.97 2.59 20.38
N ASP A 238 -6.21 1.78 21.38
CA ASP A 238 -7.23 0.73 21.42
C ASP A 238 -8.60 1.14 20.90
N GLU A 239 -9.22 2.16 21.46
CA GLU A 239 -10.58 2.59 21.08
C GLU A 239 -10.56 3.46 19.82
N GLN A 240 -9.65 4.41 19.72
CA GLN A 240 -9.53 5.30 18.57
C GLN A 240 -9.18 4.53 17.30
N GLY A 241 -8.27 3.55 17.38
CA GLY A 241 -7.92 2.72 16.24
C GLY A 241 -9.06 1.83 15.78
N LYS A 242 -9.85 1.28 16.71
CA LYS A 242 -11.07 0.51 16.40
C LYS A 242 -12.12 1.36 15.71
N ASP A 243 -12.32 2.59 16.18
CA ASP A 243 -13.28 3.53 15.59
C ASP A 243 -12.87 3.92 14.16
N VAL A 244 -11.59 4.21 13.94
CA VAL A 244 -11.07 4.49 12.59
C VAL A 244 -11.32 3.31 11.66
N LEU A 245 -11.01 2.10 12.11
CA LEU A 245 -11.19 0.87 11.34
C LEU A 245 -12.67 0.62 11.01
N ASN A 246 -13.55 0.70 12.00
CA ASN A 246 -14.98 0.46 11.83
C ASN A 246 -15.62 1.49 10.90
N ASN A 247 -15.30 2.76 11.07
CA ASN A 247 -15.81 3.84 10.24
C ASN A 247 -15.33 3.71 8.78
N PHE A 248 -14.08 3.31 8.57
CA PHE A 248 -13.56 3.04 7.22
C PHE A 248 -14.31 1.89 6.54
N PHE A 249 -14.52 0.78 7.24
CA PHE A 249 -15.23 -0.36 6.64
C PHE A 249 -16.72 -0.10 6.41
N ALA A 250 -17.36 0.72 7.25
CA ALA A 250 -18.71 1.19 6.99
C ALA A 250 -18.77 2.06 5.72
N PHE A 251 -17.81 2.98 5.56
CA PHE A 251 -17.67 3.78 4.35
C PHE A 251 -17.38 2.90 3.12
N LEU A 252 -16.42 1.98 3.21
CA LEU A 252 -16.05 1.11 2.08
C LEU A 252 -17.24 0.25 1.63
N ARG A 253 -18.04 -0.27 2.56
CA ARG A 253 -19.24 -1.04 2.24
C ARG A 253 -20.26 -0.19 1.47
N ASP A 254 -20.56 1.01 1.96
CA ASP A 254 -21.47 1.93 1.29
C ASP A 254 -20.95 2.35 -0.10
N PHE A 255 -19.65 2.62 -0.20
CA PHE A 255 -18.97 2.94 -1.47
C PHE A 255 -19.11 1.82 -2.51
N VAL A 256 -18.97 0.57 -2.05
CA VAL A 256 -19.12 -0.63 -2.87
C VAL A 256 -20.59 -0.85 -3.27
N GLU A 257 -21.52 -0.77 -2.33
CA GLU A 257 -22.95 -1.00 -2.55
C GLU A 257 -23.56 0.04 -3.51
N LYS A 258 -23.07 1.28 -3.50
CA LYS A 258 -23.46 2.32 -4.46
C LYS A 258 -22.89 2.11 -5.87
N GLY A 259 -22.12 1.06 -6.10
CA GLY A 259 -21.54 0.73 -7.40
C GLY A 259 -20.31 1.55 -7.79
N ASN A 260 -19.83 2.44 -6.92
CA ASN A 260 -18.69 3.31 -7.21
C ASN A 260 -17.40 2.49 -7.45
N LEU A 261 -17.19 1.41 -6.69
CA LEU A 261 -16.04 0.53 -6.87
C LEU A 261 -16.11 -0.26 -8.18
N LYS A 262 -17.31 -0.66 -8.62
CA LYS A 262 -17.48 -1.46 -9.84
C LYS A 262 -16.99 -0.72 -11.07
N GLY A 263 -17.37 0.52 -11.26
CA GLY A 263 -16.93 1.34 -12.40
C GLY A 263 -15.42 1.60 -12.42
N ILE A 264 -14.78 1.63 -11.24
CA ILE A 264 -13.32 1.74 -11.14
C ILE A 264 -12.70 0.38 -11.44
N LEU A 265 -13.17 -0.71 -10.83
CA LEU A 265 -12.62 -2.07 -10.99
C LEU A 265 -12.74 -2.63 -12.40
N GLU A 266 -13.77 -2.26 -13.17
CA GLU A 266 -13.90 -2.66 -14.57
C GLU A 266 -12.75 -2.16 -15.46
N ARG A 267 -12.00 -1.18 -14.99
CA ARG A 267 -10.81 -0.60 -15.65
C ARG A 267 -9.48 -1.19 -15.13
N PHE A 268 -9.52 -1.98 -14.05
CA PHE A 268 -8.37 -2.64 -13.47
C PHE A 268 -8.40 -4.14 -13.83
N ASP A 269 -7.55 -4.56 -14.75
CA ASP A 269 -7.56 -5.93 -15.26
C ASP A 269 -6.95 -6.95 -14.28
N GLU A 270 -6.08 -6.52 -13.36
CA GLU A 270 -5.30 -7.41 -12.50
C GLU A 270 -5.79 -7.39 -11.04
N LEU A 271 -5.86 -8.57 -10.41
CA LEU A 271 -6.23 -8.73 -9.00
C LEU A 271 -5.26 -8.01 -8.03
N GLU A 272 -3.98 -7.89 -8.39
CA GLU A 272 -2.99 -7.19 -7.58
C GLU A 272 -3.29 -5.69 -7.45
N GLN A 273 -3.90 -5.10 -8.48
CA GLN A 273 -4.33 -3.71 -8.48
C GLN A 273 -5.47 -3.43 -7.49
N LEU A 274 -6.29 -4.44 -7.18
CA LEU A 274 -7.36 -4.30 -6.17
C LEU A 274 -6.79 -3.95 -4.79
N ALA A 275 -5.70 -4.59 -4.38
CA ALA A 275 -5.05 -4.27 -3.10
C ALA A 275 -4.51 -2.84 -3.07
N GLU A 276 -3.95 -2.36 -4.18
CA GLU A 276 -3.47 -0.98 -4.32
C GLU A 276 -4.64 0.02 -4.29
N LEU A 277 -5.73 -0.32 -4.96
CA LEU A 277 -6.96 0.50 -4.94
C LEU A 277 -7.53 0.64 -3.52
N ILE A 278 -7.58 -0.44 -2.74
CA ILE A 278 -8.01 -0.38 -1.33
C ILE A 278 -7.10 0.54 -0.50
N CYS A 279 -5.78 0.48 -0.73
CA CYS A 279 -4.84 1.38 -0.08
C CYS A 279 -5.10 2.85 -0.44
N ILE A 280 -5.36 3.13 -1.71
CA ILE A 280 -5.72 4.48 -2.20
C ILE A 280 -7.03 4.96 -1.56
N ILE A 281 -8.05 4.11 -1.54
CA ILE A 281 -9.34 4.45 -0.93
C ILE A 281 -9.17 4.78 0.55
N PHE A 282 -8.41 3.99 1.30
CA PHE A 282 -8.15 4.25 2.72
C PHE A 282 -7.37 5.56 2.92
N PHE A 283 -6.34 5.78 2.14
CA PHE A 283 -5.55 7.01 2.19
C PHE A 283 -6.41 8.25 1.95
N LEU A 284 -7.18 8.28 0.86
CA LEU A 284 -8.03 9.41 0.52
C LEU A 284 -9.19 9.60 1.52
N TYR A 285 -9.75 8.52 2.04
CA TYR A 285 -10.73 8.59 3.12
C TYR A 285 -10.17 9.27 4.39
N ASN A 286 -8.92 8.99 4.75
CA ASN A 286 -8.29 9.65 5.89
C ASN A 286 -7.90 11.09 5.58
N GLU A 287 -7.38 11.38 4.38
CA GLU A 287 -7.08 12.75 3.96
C GLU A 287 -8.35 13.61 3.93
N SER A 288 -9.47 13.08 3.47
CA SER A 288 -10.74 13.80 3.42
C SER A 288 -11.25 14.24 4.79
N LYS A 289 -10.95 13.50 5.86
CA LYS A 289 -11.28 13.89 7.25
C LYS A 289 -10.52 15.14 7.71
N ASN A 290 -9.35 15.37 7.15
CA ASN A 290 -8.55 16.56 7.43
C ASN A 290 -9.14 17.83 6.77
N TYR A 291 -9.96 17.64 5.76
CA TYR A 291 -10.63 18.72 4.99
C TYR A 291 -12.13 18.68 5.25
N LYS A 292 -12.65 19.56 6.08
CA LYS A 292 -14.02 19.59 6.66
C LYS A 292 -15.21 19.54 5.66
N ASN A 293 -15.00 19.50 4.34
CA ASN A 293 -16.06 19.60 3.33
C ASN A 293 -15.83 18.72 2.08
N SER A 294 -14.94 17.71 2.10
CA SER A 294 -14.75 16.85 0.94
C SER A 294 -15.65 15.63 0.99
N GLU A 295 -16.28 15.30 -0.12
CA GLU A 295 -16.92 14.01 -0.35
C GLU A 295 -15.80 13.05 -0.81
N PRO A 296 -15.33 12.14 0.07
CA PRO A 296 -14.20 11.25 -0.25
C PRO A 296 -14.47 10.39 -1.49
N GLU A 297 -15.73 10.06 -1.76
CA GLU A 297 -16.16 9.29 -2.92
C GLU A 297 -15.74 9.93 -4.24
N ASN A 298 -15.97 11.24 -4.38
CA ASN A 298 -15.62 11.99 -5.58
C ASN A 298 -14.09 12.11 -5.75
N GLU A 299 -13.38 12.38 -4.66
CA GLU A 299 -11.93 12.51 -4.69
C GLU A 299 -11.24 11.19 -5.07
N ILE A 300 -11.72 10.07 -4.53
CA ILE A 300 -11.26 8.73 -4.90
C ILE A 300 -11.46 8.49 -6.40
N LYS A 301 -12.67 8.78 -6.91
CA LYS A 301 -13.02 8.58 -8.32
C LYS A 301 -12.11 9.40 -9.23
N TYR A 302 -11.96 10.70 -8.98
CA TYR A 302 -11.15 11.58 -9.82
C TYR A 302 -9.67 11.27 -9.78
N PHE A 303 -9.14 10.93 -8.62
CA PHE A 303 -7.75 10.54 -8.52
C PHE A 303 -7.47 9.23 -9.25
N CYS A 304 -8.36 8.23 -9.11
CA CYS A 304 -8.25 6.97 -9.85
C CYS A 304 -8.37 7.18 -11.36
N GLU A 305 -9.30 8.02 -11.82
CA GLU A 305 -9.42 8.38 -13.24
C GLU A 305 -8.13 9.04 -13.75
N TRP A 306 -7.58 9.98 -13.00
CA TRP A 306 -6.31 10.60 -13.36
C TRP A 306 -5.15 9.60 -13.44
N LEU A 307 -5.06 8.66 -12.50
CA LEU A 307 -4.03 7.61 -12.52
C LEU A 307 -4.12 6.76 -13.78
N LEU A 308 -5.33 6.43 -14.20
CA LEU A 308 -5.58 5.54 -15.35
C LEU A 308 -5.49 6.25 -16.70
N GLU A 309 -6.12 7.43 -16.81
CA GLU A 309 -6.30 8.12 -18.09
C GLU A 309 -5.14 9.07 -18.42
N ASP A 310 -4.72 9.89 -17.46
CA ASP A 310 -3.72 10.94 -17.69
C ASP A 310 -2.29 10.47 -17.34
N ALA A 311 -2.12 9.81 -16.21
CA ALA A 311 -0.81 9.33 -15.78
C ALA A 311 -0.42 8.00 -16.44
N LYS A 312 -1.39 7.22 -16.95
CA LYS A 312 -1.23 5.92 -17.62
C LYS A 312 -0.32 4.97 -16.86
N LEU A 313 -0.51 4.89 -15.56
CA LEU A 313 0.33 4.08 -14.70
C LEU A 313 -0.23 2.66 -14.59
N GLU A 314 0.60 1.67 -14.88
CA GLU A 314 0.26 0.25 -14.71
C GLU A 314 0.39 -0.21 -13.25
N LYS A 315 1.18 0.52 -12.43
CA LYS A 315 1.43 0.21 -11.01
C LYS A 315 1.34 1.47 -10.16
N PHE A 316 0.61 1.40 -9.08
CA PHE A 316 0.34 2.52 -8.17
C PHE A 316 1.24 2.50 -6.91
N GLN A 317 2.48 2.01 -7.07
CA GLN A 317 3.47 2.01 -6.00
C GLN A 317 3.78 3.42 -5.60
N ASP A 318 3.65 4.02 -4.57
CA ASP A 318 3.91 5.43 -4.21
C ASP A 318 2.75 6.39 -4.54
N PHE A 319 1.53 5.87 -4.47
CA PHE A 319 0.32 6.66 -4.73
C PHE A 319 0.17 7.90 -3.82
N GLU A 320 0.78 7.92 -2.65
CA GLU A 320 0.79 9.09 -1.75
C GLU A 320 1.55 10.27 -2.36
N ASN A 321 2.71 10.02 -2.99
CA ASN A 321 3.44 11.06 -3.71
C ASN A 321 2.75 11.41 -5.04
N LEU A 322 2.15 10.44 -5.70
CA LEU A 322 1.34 10.68 -6.90
C LEU A 322 0.14 11.58 -6.57
N PHE A 323 -0.51 11.38 -5.44
CA PHE A 323 -1.57 12.26 -4.98
C PHE A 323 -1.10 13.69 -4.73
N LYS A 324 0.09 13.88 -4.15
CA LYS A 324 0.69 15.23 -4.02
C LYS A 324 0.93 15.88 -5.37
N VAL A 325 1.40 15.11 -6.36
CA VAL A 325 1.56 15.62 -7.75
C VAL A 325 0.21 15.98 -8.34
N TYR A 326 -0.79 15.14 -8.16
CA TYR A 326 -2.17 15.39 -8.60
C TYR A 326 -2.72 16.70 -8.01
N VAL A 327 -2.67 16.86 -6.71
CA VAL A 327 -3.20 18.06 -6.01
C VAL A 327 -2.40 19.32 -6.35
N ASN A 328 -1.06 19.24 -6.38
CA ASN A 328 -0.22 20.44 -6.54
C ASN A 328 0.05 20.83 -8.00
N THR A 329 -0.19 19.92 -8.95
CA THR A 329 0.17 20.14 -10.35
C THR A 329 -1.01 19.98 -11.29
N TYR A 330 -1.70 18.83 -11.24
CA TYR A 330 -2.77 18.49 -12.16
C TYR A 330 -4.04 19.34 -11.89
N ILE A 331 -4.51 19.34 -10.64
CA ILE A 331 -5.70 20.11 -10.28
C ILE A 331 -5.54 21.60 -10.60
N PRO A 332 -4.48 22.30 -10.15
CA PRO A 332 -4.30 23.72 -10.47
C PRO A 332 -4.19 23.99 -11.97
N LYS A 333 -3.57 23.08 -12.73
CA LYS A 333 -3.51 23.17 -14.18
C LYS A 333 -4.91 23.10 -14.82
N SER A 334 -5.75 22.19 -14.33
CA SER A 334 -7.09 21.96 -14.86
C SER A 334 -8.01 23.16 -14.67
N PHE A 335 -7.79 23.96 -13.63
CA PHE A 335 -8.54 25.19 -13.35
C PHE A 335 -7.91 26.45 -13.95
N LYS A 336 -6.93 26.32 -14.84
CA LYS A 336 -6.35 27.41 -15.60
C LYS A 336 -6.89 27.43 -17.01
N ILE A 337 -7.48 28.54 -17.41
CA ILE A 337 -8.04 28.76 -18.74
C ILE A 337 -7.09 29.62 -19.58
N PHE A 338 -6.83 29.19 -20.82
CA PHE A 338 -6.22 30.03 -21.83
C PHE A 338 -7.29 30.66 -22.71
N ILE A 339 -7.27 31.99 -22.86
CA ILE A 339 -8.20 32.71 -23.71
C ILE A 339 -7.52 33.03 -25.03
N ALA A 340 -7.95 32.37 -26.11
CA ALA A 340 -7.51 32.57 -27.48
C ALA A 340 -8.49 33.46 -28.20
N MET A 341 -8.14 34.72 -28.47
CA MET A 341 -9.03 35.67 -29.17
C MET A 341 -8.23 36.81 -29.82
N GLU A 342 -8.84 37.46 -30.78
CA GLU A 342 -8.29 38.69 -31.38
C GLU A 342 -8.15 39.81 -30.33
N PHE A 343 -7.02 40.49 -30.30
CA PHE A 343 -6.73 41.51 -29.28
C PHE A 343 -7.46 42.84 -29.51
N LYS A 344 -7.58 43.26 -30.78
CA LYS A 344 -8.12 44.59 -31.11
C LYS A 344 -9.68 44.59 -31.17
N GLY A 345 -10.28 45.56 -30.46
CA GLY A 345 -11.72 45.82 -30.53
C GLY A 345 -12.61 44.71 -30.00
N LYS A 346 -12.08 43.85 -29.11
CA LYS A 346 -12.81 42.72 -28.52
C LYS A 346 -12.79 42.73 -26.97
N ASP A 347 -12.48 43.90 -26.37
CA ASP A 347 -12.43 43.99 -24.90
C ASP A 347 -13.79 43.73 -24.25
N HIS A 348 -14.90 44.07 -24.92
CA HIS A 348 -16.25 43.76 -24.47
C HIS A 348 -16.53 42.25 -24.42
N ILE A 349 -16.01 41.47 -25.37
CA ILE A 349 -16.11 39.99 -25.36
C ILE A 349 -15.21 39.40 -24.26
N LEU A 350 -13.98 39.94 -24.07
CA LEU A 350 -13.15 39.53 -22.97
C LEU A 350 -13.83 39.76 -21.62
N ASN A 351 -14.38 40.95 -21.40
CA ASN A 351 -15.11 41.28 -20.18
C ASN A 351 -16.28 40.31 -19.90
N ALA A 352 -17.02 39.93 -20.97
CA ALA A 352 -18.10 38.95 -20.83
C ALA A 352 -17.56 37.55 -20.42
N ILE A 353 -16.43 37.15 -21.00
CA ILE A 353 -15.73 35.87 -20.62
C ILE A 353 -15.27 35.95 -19.16
N GLU A 354 -14.55 37.00 -18.78
CA GLU A 354 -14.02 37.20 -17.42
C GLU A 354 -15.16 37.25 -16.39
N THR A 355 -16.25 37.94 -16.71
CA THR A 355 -17.44 37.99 -15.84
C THR A 355 -18.10 36.62 -15.69
N ALA A 356 -18.21 35.83 -16.77
CA ALA A 356 -18.73 34.47 -16.69
C ALA A 356 -17.86 33.55 -15.78
N ILE A 357 -16.54 33.66 -15.89
CA ILE A 357 -15.60 32.93 -15.03
C ILE A 357 -15.75 33.37 -13.57
N GLN A 358 -15.82 34.69 -13.32
CA GLN A 358 -15.99 35.24 -11.98
C GLN A 358 -17.27 34.76 -11.32
N GLU A 359 -18.41 34.80 -12.06
CA GLU A 359 -19.67 34.30 -11.55
C GLU A 359 -19.66 32.80 -11.22
N VAL A 360 -18.89 32.00 -11.96
CA VAL A 360 -18.68 30.57 -11.63
C VAL A 360 -17.85 30.44 -10.36
N ASN A 361 -16.79 31.23 -10.20
CA ASN A 361 -15.98 31.26 -8.99
C ASN A 361 -16.77 31.67 -7.74
N ASP A 362 -17.66 32.68 -7.88
CA ASP A 362 -18.49 33.21 -6.79
C ASP A 362 -19.55 32.19 -6.32
N GLU A 363 -19.99 31.30 -7.17
CA GLU A 363 -20.94 30.23 -6.83
C GLU A 363 -20.30 29.07 -6.02
N LYS A 364 -19.04 29.19 -5.60
CA LYS A 364 -18.31 28.17 -4.83
C LYS A 364 -18.43 26.77 -5.42
N PHE A 365 -18.02 26.66 -6.64
CA PHE A 365 -18.19 25.51 -7.49
C PHE A 365 -17.36 24.36 -7.03
N ALA A 366 -17.21 23.80 -6.19
CA ALA A 366 -16.55 22.63 -5.62
C ALA A 366 -16.14 22.86 -4.16
N ASN A 367 -16.65 22.03 -3.34
CA ASN A 367 -16.53 22.15 -1.91
C ASN A 367 -15.17 21.76 -1.34
N ASN A 368 -14.07 21.51 -2.15
CA ASN A 368 -12.76 21.41 -1.52
C ASN A 368 -11.63 20.90 -2.43
N PRO A 369 -10.47 21.52 -2.38
CA PRO A 369 -10.24 22.90 -1.95
C PRO A 369 -11.01 23.85 -2.84
N PRO A 370 -11.34 25.10 -2.42
CA PRO A 370 -12.04 26.04 -3.26
C PRO A 370 -11.16 26.35 -4.48
N LEU A 371 -11.46 25.65 -5.57
CA LEU A 371 -10.66 25.72 -6.78
C LEU A 371 -11.07 26.98 -7.50
N HIS A 372 -10.19 27.94 -7.51
CA HIS A 372 -10.38 29.20 -8.22
C HIS A 372 -9.96 29.02 -9.67
N ILE A 373 -10.93 29.23 -10.59
CA ILE A 373 -10.66 29.23 -12.03
C ILE A 373 -9.84 30.48 -12.34
N ASP A 374 -8.58 30.30 -12.72
CA ASP A 374 -7.67 31.34 -13.20
C ASP A 374 -7.70 31.39 -14.73
N HIS A 375 -7.57 32.58 -15.31
CA HIS A 375 -7.57 32.74 -16.75
C HIS A 375 -6.44 33.67 -17.22
N LEU A 376 -6.04 33.53 -18.48
CA LEU A 376 -5.03 34.34 -19.10
C LEU A 376 -5.32 34.56 -20.59
N ARG A 377 -5.32 35.82 -21.00
CA ARG A 377 -5.10 36.22 -22.38
C ARG A 377 -3.64 36.71 -22.51
N ILE A 378 -2.91 36.26 -23.52
CA ILE A 378 -1.47 36.46 -23.60
C ILE A 378 -0.99 37.93 -23.60
N ASP A 379 -1.77 38.86 -24.15
CA ASP A 379 -1.43 40.26 -24.14
C ASP A 379 -1.52 40.94 -22.77
N LYS A 380 -2.15 40.29 -21.81
CA LYS A 380 -2.22 40.69 -20.40
C LYS A 380 -1.04 40.15 -19.58
N LEU A 381 -0.19 39.27 -20.16
CA LEU A 381 0.92 38.70 -19.48
C LEU A 381 2.09 39.70 -19.41
N ASN A 382 2.48 40.08 -18.21
CA ASN A 382 3.65 40.88 -17.95
C ASN A 382 4.67 40.08 -17.15
N LYS A 383 5.84 39.83 -17.75
CA LYS A 383 6.97 39.13 -17.10
C LYS A 383 8.08 40.08 -16.62
N GLY A 384 7.94 41.36 -16.84
CA GLY A 384 8.99 42.34 -16.54
C GLY A 384 10.24 42.23 -17.43
N THR A 385 10.28 41.30 -18.40
CA THR A 385 11.40 41.07 -19.33
C THR A 385 10.88 40.79 -20.74
N THR A 386 11.74 41.01 -21.74
CA THR A 386 11.45 40.66 -23.14
C THR A 386 11.42 39.16 -23.33
N PHE A 387 10.41 38.64 -24.02
CA PHE A 387 10.28 37.24 -24.35
C PHE A 387 9.71 37.01 -25.75
N LYS A 388 9.93 35.82 -26.30
CA LYS A 388 9.36 35.41 -27.58
C LYS A 388 7.87 35.05 -27.37
N ILE A 389 6.98 35.84 -27.96
CA ILE A 389 5.54 35.72 -27.74
C ILE A 389 5.03 34.34 -28.14
N ILE A 390 5.47 33.80 -29.29
CA ILE A 390 5.00 32.52 -29.75
C ILE A 390 5.37 31.36 -28.81
N ASP A 391 6.62 31.34 -28.35
CA ASP A 391 7.10 30.29 -27.42
C ASP A 391 6.31 30.38 -26.11
N GLU A 392 5.96 31.58 -25.67
CA GLU A 392 5.16 31.76 -24.46
C GLU A 392 3.70 31.38 -24.64
N ILE A 393 3.09 31.66 -25.80
CA ILE A 393 1.74 31.19 -26.13
C ILE A 393 1.67 29.67 -26.02
N LEU A 394 2.57 28.95 -26.68
CA LEU A 394 2.61 27.51 -26.67
C LEU A 394 2.79 26.97 -25.24
N ARG A 395 3.75 27.53 -24.49
CA ARG A 395 3.97 27.18 -23.09
C ARG A 395 2.74 27.40 -22.22
N GLN A 396 2.02 28.53 -22.39
CA GLN A 396 0.78 28.78 -21.62
C GLN A 396 -0.34 27.82 -21.99
N ILE A 397 -0.49 27.44 -23.25
CA ILE A 397 -1.45 26.43 -23.69
C ILE A 397 -1.13 25.08 -23.04
N GLU A 398 0.14 24.66 -23.04
CA GLU A 398 0.61 23.41 -22.42
C GLU A 398 0.34 23.32 -20.90
N HIS A 399 0.38 24.49 -20.22
CA HIS A 399 0.21 24.58 -18.78
C HIS A 399 -1.23 24.92 -18.32
N ARG A 400 -2.20 24.86 -19.24
CA ARG A 400 -3.62 25.13 -18.91
C ARG A 400 -4.50 23.97 -19.30
N GLY A 401 -5.55 23.76 -18.50
CA GLY A 401 -6.45 22.62 -18.66
C GLY A 401 -7.58 22.85 -19.65
N LEU A 402 -7.94 24.12 -19.90
CA LEU A 402 -9.04 24.48 -20.77
C LEU A 402 -8.65 25.67 -21.64
N MET A 403 -9.13 25.69 -22.88
CA MET A 403 -9.04 26.84 -23.79
C MET A 403 -10.46 27.37 -24.07
N ILE A 404 -10.61 28.68 -24.00
CA ILE A 404 -11.78 29.39 -24.57
C ILE A 404 -11.30 30.14 -25.82
N ALA A 405 -11.84 29.81 -26.97
CA ALA A 405 -11.40 30.39 -28.25
C ALA A 405 -12.54 31.13 -28.97
N ASP A 406 -12.41 32.47 -29.18
CA ASP A 406 -13.30 33.22 -30.03
C ASP A 406 -12.89 33.11 -31.50
N ILE A 407 -13.59 32.23 -32.23
CA ILE A 407 -13.35 31.99 -33.65
C ILE A 407 -14.32 32.77 -34.56
N SER A 408 -15.05 33.78 -34.03
CA SER A 408 -16.00 34.60 -34.76
C SER A 408 -15.37 35.31 -35.95
N ARG A 409 -14.08 35.68 -35.88
CA ARG A 409 -13.32 36.16 -37.02
C ARG A 409 -12.28 35.09 -37.36
N LYS A 410 -12.06 34.84 -38.64
CA LYS A 410 -11.06 33.84 -39.11
C LYS A 410 -9.63 34.33 -38.87
N ASN A 411 -9.31 34.57 -37.63
CA ASN A 411 -7.95 34.99 -37.21
C ASN A 411 -6.99 33.79 -37.23
N ALA A 412 -5.97 33.87 -38.09
CA ALA A 412 -5.01 32.77 -38.28
C ALA A 412 -4.28 32.37 -36.98
N ASN A 413 -4.00 33.32 -36.09
CA ASN A 413 -3.31 33.04 -34.83
C ASN A 413 -4.23 32.25 -33.88
N VAL A 414 -5.52 32.64 -33.78
CA VAL A 414 -6.46 31.90 -32.94
C VAL A 414 -6.67 30.48 -33.47
N TYR A 415 -6.75 30.29 -34.78
CA TYR A 415 -6.88 28.95 -35.40
C TYR A 415 -5.62 28.10 -35.16
N PHE A 416 -4.45 28.71 -35.22
CA PHE A 416 -3.19 28.02 -34.88
C PHE A 416 -3.18 27.54 -33.39
N GLU A 417 -3.58 28.41 -32.47
CA GLU A 417 -3.66 28.11 -31.03
C GLU A 417 -4.66 26.97 -30.76
N VAL A 418 -5.82 27.00 -31.39
CA VAL A 418 -6.84 25.93 -31.32
C VAL A 418 -6.29 24.63 -31.88
N GLY A 419 -5.67 24.65 -33.05
CA GLY A 419 -5.04 23.47 -33.65
C GLY A 419 -3.95 22.85 -32.79
N TYR A 420 -3.14 23.69 -32.15
CA TYR A 420 -2.11 23.23 -31.22
C TYR A 420 -2.71 22.57 -29.98
N MET A 421 -3.75 23.15 -29.38
CA MET A 421 -4.45 22.55 -28.23
C MET A 421 -5.12 21.22 -28.62
N MET A 422 -5.75 21.14 -29.78
CA MET A 422 -6.32 19.88 -30.31
C MET A 422 -5.25 18.77 -30.48
N ALA A 423 -4.10 19.16 -31.04
CA ALA A 423 -2.99 18.23 -31.21
C ALA A 423 -2.46 17.72 -29.86
N LEU A 424 -2.37 18.57 -28.85
CA LEU A 424 -1.97 18.19 -27.49
C LEU A 424 -2.98 17.24 -26.85
N CYS A 425 -4.28 17.53 -26.96
CA CYS A 425 -5.35 16.65 -26.44
C CYS A 425 -5.30 15.28 -27.11
N ARG A 426 -5.13 15.24 -28.44
CA ARG A 426 -5.00 14.00 -29.21
C ARG A 426 -3.75 13.20 -28.82
N ALA A 427 -2.62 13.87 -28.65
CA ALA A 427 -1.37 13.22 -28.24
C ALA A 427 -1.46 12.60 -26.85
N LYS A 428 -2.28 13.17 -25.97
CA LYS A 428 -2.55 12.65 -24.63
C LYS A 428 -3.67 11.60 -24.61
N GLY A 429 -4.40 11.41 -25.71
CA GLY A 429 -5.57 10.52 -25.78
C GLY A 429 -6.77 11.00 -24.95
N ILE A 430 -6.91 12.30 -24.75
CA ILE A 430 -8.02 12.93 -24.02
C ILE A 430 -8.92 13.71 -24.98
N ASP A 431 -10.18 13.94 -24.55
CA ASP A 431 -11.11 14.76 -25.30
C ASP A 431 -10.62 16.20 -25.43
N ASN A 432 -11.09 16.89 -26.49
CA ASN A 432 -10.73 18.28 -26.73
C ASN A 432 -11.16 19.20 -25.58
N GLN A 433 -10.20 19.79 -24.91
CA GLN A 433 -10.41 20.71 -23.79
C GLN A 433 -10.55 22.16 -24.32
N ILE A 434 -11.52 22.38 -25.19
CA ILE A 434 -11.73 23.65 -25.89
C ILE A 434 -13.21 24.01 -25.91
N ILE A 435 -13.54 25.25 -25.53
CA ILE A 435 -14.84 25.87 -25.72
C ILE A 435 -14.71 26.89 -26.90
N LEU A 436 -15.36 26.60 -28.01
CA LEU A 436 -15.38 27.45 -29.18
C LEU A 436 -16.52 28.46 -29.07
N LEU A 437 -16.20 29.76 -29.18
CA LEU A 437 -17.17 30.87 -29.18
C LEU A 437 -17.36 31.39 -30.61
N VAL A 438 -18.63 31.64 -31.01
CA VAL A 438 -18.98 32.18 -32.33
C VAL A 438 -20.08 33.19 -32.21
N ASP A 439 -19.85 34.41 -32.71
CA ASP A 439 -20.86 35.41 -32.89
C ASP A 439 -21.91 34.97 -33.95
N LYS A 440 -23.18 35.01 -33.61
CA LYS A 440 -24.28 34.60 -34.51
C LYS A 440 -24.36 35.40 -35.78
N SER A 441 -23.84 36.64 -35.79
CA SER A 441 -23.78 37.45 -36.99
C SER A 441 -22.79 36.88 -38.02
N ASN A 442 -21.85 36.05 -37.55
CA ASN A 442 -20.89 35.38 -38.43
C ASN A 442 -21.49 34.10 -39.01
N LYS A 443 -21.73 34.07 -40.31
CA LYS A 443 -22.33 32.91 -41.01
C LYS A 443 -21.31 31.85 -41.37
N GLU A 444 -20.03 32.17 -41.36
CA GLU A 444 -18.96 31.28 -41.87
C GLU A 444 -17.90 31.01 -40.77
N VAL A 445 -17.91 29.83 -40.22
CA VAL A 445 -16.82 29.29 -39.43
C VAL A 445 -15.86 28.53 -40.37
N GLY A 446 -14.57 28.49 -40.07
CA GLY A 446 -13.62 27.70 -40.86
C GLY A 446 -14.06 26.25 -40.93
N PHE A 447 -13.93 25.63 -42.13
CA PHE A 447 -14.39 24.27 -42.40
C PHE A 447 -13.97 23.26 -41.34
N ASP A 448 -12.70 23.30 -40.92
CA ASP A 448 -12.14 22.36 -39.97
C ASP A 448 -12.74 22.42 -38.56
N LEU A 449 -13.33 23.54 -38.18
CA LEU A 449 -13.98 23.75 -36.87
C LEU A 449 -15.51 23.73 -36.93
N SER A 450 -16.09 23.65 -38.12
CA SER A 450 -17.54 23.69 -38.32
C SER A 450 -18.25 22.45 -37.76
N GLY A 451 -17.56 21.32 -37.69
CA GLY A 451 -18.10 20.06 -37.18
C GLY A 451 -18.08 19.95 -35.63
N TYR A 452 -17.47 20.90 -34.94
CA TYR A 452 -17.40 20.90 -33.49
C TYR A 452 -18.53 21.69 -32.85
N GLN A 453 -18.91 21.31 -31.62
CA GLN A 453 -19.88 22.03 -30.82
C GLN A 453 -19.36 23.46 -30.54
N GLN A 454 -20.21 24.46 -30.68
CA GLN A 454 -19.87 25.85 -30.53
C GLN A 454 -20.87 26.58 -29.63
N VAL A 455 -20.39 27.47 -28.79
CA VAL A 455 -21.23 28.42 -28.04
C VAL A 455 -21.51 29.63 -28.96
N ARG A 456 -22.68 29.60 -29.60
CA ARG A 456 -23.13 30.71 -30.51
C ARG A 456 -23.86 31.76 -29.72
N TYR A 457 -23.33 32.99 -29.69
CA TYR A 457 -23.91 34.14 -28.97
C TYR A 457 -24.34 35.27 -29.88
N LYS A 458 -25.29 36.07 -29.42
CA LYS A 458 -25.82 37.25 -30.15
C LYS A 458 -25.30 38.58 -29.62
N ASP A 459 -25.01 38.65 -28.31
CA ASP A 459 -24.51 39.80 -27.58
C ASP A 459 -23.72 39.33 -26.34
N GLU A 460 -23.18 40.29 -25.59
CA GLU A 460 -22.34 40.05 -24.41
C GLU A 460 -23.12 39.32 -23.30
N ASP A 461 -24.35 39.68 -23.04
CA ASP A 461 -25.19 39.07 -22.02
C ASP A 461 -25.53 37.61 -22.35
N ASP A 462 -25.86 37.35 -23.63
CA ASP A 462 -26.09 35.97 -24.12
C ASP A 462 -24.81 35.14 -24.05
N LEU A 463 -23.62 35.72 -24.36
CA LEU A 463 -22.33 35.09 -24.23
C LEU A 463 -22.08 34.73 -22.77
N LYS A 464 -22.16 35.71 -21.86
CA LYS A 464 -21.94 35.52 -20.44
C LYS A 464 -22.78 34.38 -19.88
N LYS A 465 -24.07 34.40 -20.12
CA LYS A 465 -25.03 33.39 -19.66
C LYS A 465 -24.71 31.99 -20.19
N LYS A 466 -24.43 31.87 -21.50
CA LYS A 466 -24.14 30.57 -22.14
C LYS A 466 -22.79 30.01 -21.70
N LEU A 467 -21.77 30.88 -21.65
CA LEU A 467 -20.42 30.46 -21.23
C LEU A 467 -20.41 30.07 -19.78
N LYS A 468 -21.10 30.77 -18.89
CA LYS A 468 -21.24 30.37 -17.48
C LYS A 468 -21.83 28.94 -17.36
N ASN A 469 -22.92 28.67 -18.10
CA ASN A 469 -23.51 27.33 -18.09
C ASN A 469 -22.58 26.28 -18.67
N GLN A 470 -21.86 26.59 -19.76
CA GLN A 470 -20.89 25.67 -20.36
C GLN A 470 -19.71 25.38 -19.45
N LEU A 471 -19.20 26.39 -18.73
CA LEU A 471 -18.13 26.21 -17.74
C LEU A 471 -18.60 25.35 -16.56
N LYS A 472 -19.82 25.61 -16.07
CA LYS A 472 -20.40 24.76 -15.01
C LYS A 472 -20.50 23.31 -15.45
N GLU A 473 -21.06 23.08 -16.64
CA GLU A 473 -21.19 21.74 -17.20
C GLU A 473 -19.82 21.06 -17.39
N TYR A 474 -18.83 21.78 -17.95
CA TYR A 474 -17.48 21.29 -18.14
C TYR A 474 -16.84 20.84 -16.81
N TYR A 475 -16.89 21.72 -15.81
CA TYR A 475 -16.26 21.39 -14.50
C TYR A 475 -17.09 20.38 -13.71
N LYS A 476 -18.43 20.42 -13.82
CA LYS A 476 -19.34 19.46 -13.23
C LYS A 476 -19.10 18.05 -13.79
N THR A 477 -19.12 17.91 -15.10
CA THR A 477 -18.91 16.62 -15.78
C THR A 477 -17.52 16.06 -15.52
N LYS A 478 -16.51 16.92 -15.42
CA LYS A 478 -15.10 16.50 -15.25
C LYS A 478 -14.74 16.26 -13.78
N TYR A 479 -15.37 16.96 -12.83
CA TYR A 479 -14.93 16.99 -11.43
C TYR A 479 -16.04 16.75 -10.40
N ILE A 480 -17.31 16.68 -10.77
CA ILE A 480 -18.43 16.56 -9.84
C ILE A 480 -19.39 15.42 -10.19
N GLU A 481 -19.64 15.15 -11.45
CA GLU A 481 -20.58 14.11 -11.90
C GLU A 481 -20.03 13.34 -13.10
N LYS A 482 -19.55 12.13 -12.87
CA LYS A 482 -19.79 11.01 -13.77
C LYS A 482 -20.68 10.04 -12.98
N SER A 483 -21.98 10.24 -13.11
CA SER A 483 -23.01 9.33 -12.62
C SER A 483 -22.93 7.99 -13.32
#